data_210ec3b74af6c64afdfbfdca7a4488bd
#
_entry.id   210ec3b74af6c64afdfbfdca7a4488bd
#
_cell.length_a   1.000
_cell.length_b   1.000
_cell.length_c   1.000
_cell.angle_alpha   90.00
_cell.angle_beta   90.00
_cell.angle_gamma   90.00
#
_symmetry.space_group_name_H-M   'P 1'
#
loop_
_entity.id
_entity.type
_entity.pdbx_description
1 polymer ?
#
loop_
_entity_poly.entity_id
_entity_poly.type
_entity_poly.pdbx_seq_one_letter_code
_entity_poly.pdbx_strand_id
1 'polypeptide(L)'
;MKAKRAIKIGVDLAMTALFLCQMGYHMMDNRAHEWLGIALCLLFILHHALNGEWHRALFRGKYSAQRILLTAVDILLVLSMAAVIVSSVMVSRHAFSFLGLHLRGLGRQLHRPATMWAFVLVGLHLGLHWSMVLNAVRKKTRRKAGKAAAALYVLLVLAVGFGAYQFVHRGLWMELFRLRELAFLDYGETLPYFLLSYMAIIALWTAGSYYLSKLLKNRKKSVKSA
;
A
#
# COMPACT_ATOMS: atom_id res chain seq x y z
N MET A 1 0.85 11.31 -24.96
CA MET A 1 0.52 10.03 -24.29
C MET A 1 1.66 9.47 -23.43
N LYS A 2 2.92 9.42 -23.89
CA LYS A 2 4.08 8.89 -23.11
C LYS A 2 4.36 9.70 -21.83
N ALA A 3 4.35 11.03 -21.89
CA ALA A 3 4.60 11.90 -20.74
C ALA A 3 3.57 11.70 -19.60
N LYS A 4 2.27 11.68 -19.90
CA LYS A 4 1.21 11.46 -18.90
C LYS A 4 1.38 10.11 -18.17
N ARG A 5 1.80 9.06 -18.88
CA ARG A 5 2.07 7.75 -18.27
C ARG A 5 3.30 7.78 -17.36
N ALA A 6 4.36 8.49 -17.76
CA ALA A 6 5.56 8.65 -16.95
C ALA A 6 5.25 9.39 -15.64
N ILE A 7 4.46 10.47 -15.71
CA ILE A 7 4.01 11.22 -14.53
C ILE A 7 3.22 10.32 -13.58
N LYS A 8 2.24 9.52 -14.08
CA LYS A 8 1.50 8.58 -13.24
C LYS A 8 2.42 7.62 -12.49
N ILE A 9 3.35 6.98 -13.21
CA ILE A 9 4.31 6.04 -12.60
C ILE A 9 5.19 6.76 -11.58
N GLY A 10 5.64 7.97 -11.87
CA GLY A 10 6.45 8.77 -10.94
C GLY A 10 5.67 9.09 -9.65
N VAL A 11 4.41 9.51 -9.76
CA VAL A 11 3.52 9.76 -8.61
C VAL A 11 3.30 8.49 -7.80
N ASP A 12 3.00 7.34 -8.45
CA ASP A 12 2.77 6.06 -7.77
C ASP A 12 4.02 5.59 -7.00
N LEU A 13 5.20 5.72 -7.60
CA LEU A 13 6.48 5.38 -6.94
C LEU A 13 6.78 6.32 -5.77
N ALA A 14 6.60 7.63 -5.96
CA ALA A 14 6.82 8.63 -4.91
C ALA A 14 5.87 8.39 -3.72
N MET A 15 4.59 8.12 -3.98
CA MET A 15 3.62 7.78 -2.93
C MET A 15 4.02 6.52 -2.17
N THR A 16 4.43 5.47 -2.88
CA THR A 16 4.86 4.22 -2.24
C THR A 16 6.08 4.44 -1.36
N ALA A 17 7.08 5.18 -1.83
CA ALA A 17 8.28 5.51 -1.08
C ALA A 17 7.96 6.35 0.16
N LEU A 18 7.17 7.42 0.01
CA LEU A 18 6.76 8.26 1.13
C LEU A 18 5.92 7.49 2.14
N PHE A 19 5.02 6.61 1.68
CA PHE A 19 4.21 5.80 2.57
C PHE A 19 5.08 4.85 3.41
N LEU A 20 6.11 4.23 2.81
CA LEU A 20 7.10 3.42 3.55
C LEU A 20 7.87 4.27 4.57
N CYS A 21 8.30 5.48 4.21
CA CYS A 21 8.95 6.38 5.15
C CYS A 21 8.04 6.73 6.33
N GLN A 22 6.74 6.97 6.06
CA GLN A 22 5.75 7.29 7.11
C GLN A 22 5.54 6.17 8.11
N MET A 23 5.75 4.90 7.73
CA MET A 23 5.71 3.77 8.65
C MET A 23 6.86 3.82 9.68
N GLY A 24 7.96 4.51 9.37
CA GLY A 24 9.13 4.71 10.22
C GLY A 24 9.04 5.91 11.16
N TYR A 25 7.88 6.19 11.75
CA TYR A 25 7.70 7.33 12.66
C TYR A 25 8.77 7.44 13.75
N HIS A 26 9.21 6.32 14.32
CA HIS A 26 10.24 6.26 15.38
C HIS A 26 11.65 6.64 14.91
N MET A 27 11.88 6.71 13.60
CA MET A 27 13.16 7.05 12.97
C MET A 27 13.27 8.52 12.56
N MET A 28 12.21 9.31 12.76
CA MET A 28 12.20 10.72 12.37
C MET A 28 11.54 11.58 13.44
N ASP A 29 11.79 12.89 13.40
CA ASP A 29 11.09 13.82 14.28
C ASP A 29 9.63 14.03 13.86
N ASN A 30 8.84 14.55 14.78
CA ASN A 30 7.41 14.76 14.58
C ASN A 30 7.12 15.77 13.45
N ARG A 31 7.99 16.79 13.24
CA ARG A 31 7.83 17.76 12.16
C ARG A 31 8.03 17.12 10.80
N ALA A 32 9.11 16.34 10.65
CA ALA A 32 9.38 15.61 9.42
C ALA A 32 8.22 14.67 9.07
N HIS A 33 7.71 13.90 10.04
CA HIS A 33 6.56 13.04 9.84
C HIS A 33 5.32 13.79 9.35
N GLU A 34 4.98 14.93 9.97
CA GLU A 34 3.82 15.73 9.58
C GLU A 34 3.97 16.30 8.16
N TRP A 35 5.12 16.87 7.80
CA TRP A 35 5.35 17.46 6.48
C TRP A 35 5.41 16.42 5.36
N LEU A 36 6.05 15.27 5.62
CA LEU A 36 6.03 14.14 4.67
C LEU A 36 4.61 13.57 4.51
N GLY A 37 3.81 13.57 5.59
CA GLY A 37 2.40 13.20 5.55
C GLY A 37 1.57 14.14 4.67
N ILE A 38 1.82 15.45 4.76
CA ILE A 38 1.18 16.46 3.88
C ILE A 38 1.59 16.22 2.42
N ALA A 39 2.88 15.98 2.16
CA ALA A 39 3.36 15.67 0.81
C ALA A 39 2.68 14.40 0.25
N LEU A 40 2.55 13.36 1.07
CA LEU A 40 1.84 12.13 0.71
C LEU A 40 0.35 12.41 0.41
N CYS A 41 -0.32 13.25 1.20
CA CYS A 41 -1.71 13.66 0.98
C CYS A 41 -1.87 14.39 -0.36
N LEU A 42 -0.98 15.32 -0.69
CA LEU A 42 -0.99 16.04 -1.97
C LEU A 42 -0.78 15.10 -3.16
N LEU A 43 0.15 14.15 -3.03
CA LEU A 43 0.36 13.13 -4.07
C LEU A 43 -0.84 12.18 -4.20
N PHE A 44 -1.52 11.85 -3.10
CA PHE A 44 -2.75 11.05 -3.12
C PHE A 44 -3.87 11.76 -3.88
N ILE A 45 -4.06 13.06 -3.65
CA ILE A 45 -5.01 13.88 -4.41
C ILE A 45 -4.64 13.91 -5.89
N LEU A 46 -3.36 14.12 -6.21
CA LEU A 46 -2.85 14.13 -7.58
C LEU A 46 -3.04 12.76 -8.26
N HIS A 47 -2.78 11.67 -7.55
CA HIS A 47 -3.02 10.30 -8.04
C HIS A 47 -4.49 10.12 -8.46
N HIS A 48 -5.43 10.52 -7.62
CA HIS A 48 -6.86 10.45 -7.94
C HIS A 48 -7.25 11.35 -9.11
N ALA A 49 -6.72 12.56 -9.19
CA ALA A 49 -6.95 13.48 -10.32
C ALA A 49 -6.43 12.90 -11.65
N LEU A 50 -5.25 12.27 -11.62
CA LEU A 50 -4.67 11.62 -12.80
C LEU A 50 -5.43 10.34 -13.21
N ASN A 51 -6.13 9.68 -12.28
CA ASN A 51 -6.86 8.45 -12.50
C ASN A 51 -8.39 8.62 -12.49
N GLY A 52 -8.90 9.80 -12.85
CA GLY A 52 -10.34 10.14 -12.85
C GLY A 52 -11.23 9.17 -13.65
N GLU A 53 -10.70 8.44 -14.63
CA GLU A 53 -11.43 7.40 -15.36
C GLU A 53 -11.87 6.23 -14.45
N TRP A 54 -11.12 5.93 -13.39
CA TRP A 54 -11.50 4.92 -12.41
C TRP A 54 -12.82 5.28 -11.73
N HIS A 55 -12.99 6.55 -11.31
CA HIS A 55 -14.23 7.02 -10.68
C HIS A 55 -15.44 6.87 -11.59
N ARG A 56 -15.26 7.20 -12.89
CA ARG A 56 -16.35 7.03 -13.89
C ARG A 56 -16.66 5.55 -14.14
N ALA A 57 -15.65 4.69 -14.06
CA ALA A 57 -15.81 3.26 -14.30
C ALA A 57 -16.56 2.57 -13.16
N LEU A 58 -16.55 3.10 -11.92
CA LEU A 58 -17.27 2.51 -10.77
C LEU A 58 -18.74 2.24 -11.07
N PHE A 59 -19.39 3.12 -11.82
CA PHE A 59 -20.84 3.05 -12.09
C PHE A 59 -21.18 2.43 -13.45
N ARG A 60 -20.19 1.87 -14.19
CA ARG A 60 -20.38 1.40 -15.56
C ARG A 60 -19.94 -0.05 -15.74
N GLY A 61 -20.67 -0.79 -16.57
CA GLY A 61 -20.32 -2.14 -17.03
C GLY A 61 -20.64 -3.25 -16.02
N LYS A 62 -20.36 -4.50 -16.41
CA LYS A 62 -20.66 -5.70 -15.60
C LYS A 62 -19.54 -5.95 -14.56
N TYR A 63 -19.94 -6.30 -13.35
CA TYR A 63 -19.04 -6.65 -12.27
C TYR A 63 -18.71 -8.15 -12.30
N SER A 64 -17.48 -8.48 -12.62
CA SER A 64 -16.93 -9.84 -12.42
C SER A 64 -16.36 -9.98 -11.01
N ALA A 65 -16.18 -11.19 -10.49
CA ALA A 65 -15.60 -11.43 -9.18
C ALA A 65 -14.24 -10.74 -9.00
N GLN A 66 -13.39 -10.74 -10.03
CA GLN A 66 -12.12 -10.02 -10.01
C GLN A 66 -12.32 -8.49 -9.91
N ARG A 67 -13.30 -7.94 -10.62
CA ARG A 67 -13.60 -6.50 -10.58
C ARG A 67 -14.18 -6.10 -9.22
N ILE A 68 -15.02 -6.96 -8.63
CA ILE A 68 -15.57 -6.75 -7.28
C ILE A 68 -14.41 -6.67 -6.28
N LEU A 69 -13.49 -7.64 -6.31
CA LEU A 69 -12.32 -7.65 -5.43
C LEU A 69 -11.47 -6.38 -5.59
N LEU A 70 -11.15 -5.99 -6.83
CA LEU A 70 -10.37 -4.79 -7.12
C LEU A 70 -11.09 -3.54 -6.60
N THR A 71 -12.37 -3.36 -6.93
CA THR A 71 -13.14 -2.19 -6.49
C THR A 71 -13.27 -2.15 -4.97
N ALA A 72 -13.47 -3.29 -4.30
CA ALA A 72 -13.57 -3.35 -2.84
C ALA A 72 -12.25 -2.92 -2.17
N VAL A 73 -11.11 -3.43 -2.65
CA VAL A 73 -9.79 -3.04 -2.13
C VAL A 73 -9.53 -1.55 -2.37
N ASP A 74 -9.85 -1.04 -3.55
CA ASP A 74 -9.65 0.39 -3.88
C ASP A 74 -10.52 1.30 -2.99
N ILE A 75 -11.80 0.96 -2.79
CA ILE A 75 -12.71 1.75 -1.91
C ILE A 75 -12.22 1.70 -0.47
N LEU A 76 -11.86 0.51 0.05
CA LEU A 76 -11.36 0.38 1.42
C LEU A 76 -10.04 1.17 1.60
N LEU A 77 -9.17 1.17 0.59
CA LEU A 77 -7.94 1.97 0.62
C LEU A 77 -8.24 3.47 0.66
N VAL A 78 -9.17 3.95 -0.16
CA VAL A 78 -9.60 5.37 -0.13
C VAL A 78 -10.16 5.74 1.24
N LEU A 79 -11.02 4.90 1.82
CA LEU A 79 -11.59 5.12 3.14
C LEU A 79 -10.52 5.13 4.25
N SER A 80 -9.57 4.18 4.18
CA SER A 80 -8.45 4.14 5.13
C SER A 80 -7.56 5.36 5.00
N MET A 81 -7.23 5.81 3.79
CA MET A 81 -6.46 7.03 3.56
C MET A 81 -7.19 8.28 4.03
N ALA A 82 -8.51 8.37 3.82
CA ALA A 82 -9.32 9.46 4.37
C ALA A 82 -9.27 9.49 5.90
N ALA A 83 -9.38 8.32 6.55
CA ALA A 83 -9.25 8.20 8.00
C ALA A 83 -7.85 8.59 8.50
N VAL A 84 -6.79 8.21 7.77
CA VAL A 84 -5.40 8.65 8.06
C VAL A 84 -5.29 10.16 7.97
N ILE A 85 -5.80 10.79 6.90
CA ILE A 85 -5.72 12.24 6.69
C ILE A 85 -6.46 12.98 7.81
N VAL A 86 -7.71 12.61 8.11
CA VAL A 86 -8.51 13.25 9.17
C VAL A 86 -7.82 13.08 10.53
N SER A 87 -7.40 11.89 10.87
CA SER A 87 -6.71 11.63 12.13
C SER A 87 -5.35 12.32 12.23
N SER A 88 -4.63 12.51 11.12
CA SER A 88 -3.37 13.28 11.07
C SER A 88 -3.59 14.73 11.47
N VAL A 89 -4.66 15.38 10.99
CA VAL A 89 -5.03 16.74 11.41
C VAL A 89 -5.32 16.79 12.92
N MET A 90 -6.02 15.77 13.45
CA MET A 90 -6.37 15.70 14.89
C MET A 90 -5.15 15.51 15.79
N VAL A 91 -4.10 14.79 15.36
CA VAL A 91 -2.89 14.52 16.14
C VAL A 91 -1.79 15.56 15.94
N SER A 92 -1.89 16.39 14.91
CA SER A 92 -0.85 17.35 14.53
C SER A 92 -0.45 18.26 15.69
N ARG A 93 0.87 18.49 15.78
CA ARG A 93 1.48 19.38 16.80
C ARG A 93 2.11 20.63 16.18
N HIS A 94 2.36 20.60 14.86
CA HIS A 94 3.07 21.64 14.13
C HIS A 94 2.25 22.19 12.98
N ALA A 95 1.98 21.38 11.96
CA ALA A 95 1.39 21.84 10.71
C ALA A 95 -0.04 22.36 10.86
N PHE A 96 -0.85 21.74 11.73
CA PHE A 96 -2.25 22.11 11.97
C PHE A 96 -2.51 22.58 13.41
N SER A 97 -1.47 22.96 14.15
CA SER A 97 -1.58 23.44 15.53
C SER A 97 -2.44 24.69 15.67
N PHE A 98 -2.51 25.51 14.61
CA PHE A 98 -3.32 26.73 14.56
C PHE A 98 -4.84 26.48 14.65
N LEU A 99 -5.29 25.24 14.38
CA LEU A 99 -6.71 24.87 14.50
C LEU A 99 -7.18 24.69 15.95
N GLY A 100 -6.27 24.68 16.93
CA GLY A 100 -6.61 24.54 18.34
C GLY A 100 -7.37 23.28 18.73
N LEU A 101 -7.27 22.18 17.97
CA LEU A 101 -8.02 20.95 18.19
C LEU A 101 -7.48 20.20 19.40
N HIS A 102 -8.34 19.94 20.40
CA HIS A 102 -8.02 19.14 21.59
C HIS A 102 -8.39 17.65 21.43
N LEU A 103 -8.25 17.09 20.20
CA LEU A 103 -8.71 15.75 19.83
C LEU A 103 -7.56 14.73 19.69
N ARG A 104 -6.37 15.03 20.22
CA ARG A 104 -5.16 14.20 20.05
C ARG A 104 -5.32 12.76 20.54
N GLY A 105 -6.07 12.55 21.62
CA GLY A 105 -6.34 11.21 22.14
C GLY A 105 -7.11 10.36 21.14
N LEU A 106 -8.25 10.86 20.67
CA LEU A 106 -9.07 10.22 19.65
C LEU A 106 -8.32 10.09 18.32
N GLY A 107 -7.60 11.15 17.92
CA GLY A 107 -6.79 11.14 16.70
C GLY A 107 -5.77 9.99 16.69
N ARG A 108 -5.03 9.77 17.79
CA ARG A 108 -4.08 8.65 17.90
C ARG A 108 -4.78 7.30 17.85
N GLN A 109 -5.96 7.18 18.46
CA GLN A 109 -6.75 5.95 18.45
C GLN A 109 -7.23 5.59 17.03
N LEU A 110 -7.48 6.57 16.17
CA LEU A 110 -7.90 6.37 14.78
C LEU A 110 -6.69 6.23 13.83
N HIS A 111 -5.65 7.05 14.03
CA HIS A 111 -4.52 7.14 13.12
C HIS A 111 -3.76 5.81 12.99
N ARG A 112 -3.45 5.17 14.10
CA ARG A 112 -2.68 3.92 14.11
C ARG A 112 -3.35 2.79 13.33
N PRO A 113 -4.59 2.36 13.66
CA PRO A 113 -5.25 1.29 12.91
C PRO A 113 -5.53 1.69 11.46
N ALA A 114 -5.91 2.95 11.19
CA ALA A 114 -6.13 3.43 9.83
C ALA A 114 -4.85 3.32 8.98
N THR A 115 -3.69 3.68 9.54
CA THR A 115 -2.39 3.55 8.86
C THR A 115 -2.03 2.09 8.61
N MET A 116 -2.29 1.18 9.56
CA MET A 116 -2.04 -0.25 9.37
C MET A 116 -2.95 -0.86 8.31
N TRP A 117 -4.23 -0.53 8.32
CA TRP A 117 -5.15 -0.96 7.25
C TRP A 117 -4.74 -0.38 5.90
N ALA A 118 -4.40 0.90 5.81
CA ALA A 118 -3.89 1.49 4.58
C ALA A 118 -2.64 0.77 4.09
N PHE A 119 -1.71 0.39 4.97
CA PHE A 119 -0.50 -0.35 4.63
C PHE A 119 -0.77 -1.72 4.01
N VAL A 120 -1.65 -2.51 4.62
CA VAL A 120 -2.09 -3.80 4.07
C VAL A 120 -2.80 -3.61 2.73
N LEU A 121 -3.72 -2.65 2.66
CA LEU A 121 -4.51 -2.38 1.46
C LEU A 121 -3.66 -1.85 0.30
N VAL A 122 -2.60 -1.07 0.56
CA VAL A 122 -1.60 -0.69 -0.47
C VAL A 122 -0.93 -1.94 -1.04
N GLY A 123 -0.50 -2.88 -0.20
CA GLY A 123 0.06 -4.15 -0.67
C GLY A 123 -0.92 -4.95 -1.54
N LEU A 124 -2.18 -5.06 -1.11
CA LEU A 124 -3.24 -5.72 -1.88
C LEU A 124 -3.51 -5.00 -3.20
N HIS A 125 -3.61 -3.69 -3.19
CA HIS A 125 -3.82 -2.85 -4.38
C HIS A 125 -2.68 -3.04 -5.41
N LEU A 126 -1.43 -2.98 -4.96
CA LEU A 126 -0.28 -3.22 -5.82
C LEU A 126 -0.33 -4.60 -6.48
N GLY A 127 -0.71 -5.64 -5.74
CA GLY A 127 -0.79 -7.00 -6.26
C GLY A 127 -1.91 -7.19 -7.29
N LEU A 128 -3.06 -6.58 -7.10
CA LEU A 128 -4.16 -6.61 -8.07
C LEU A 128 -3.76 -5.94 -9.40
N HIS A 129 -2.91 -4.91 -9.35
CA HIS A 129 -2.36 -4.22 -10.52
C HIS A 129 -1.04 -4.82 -11.03
N TRP A 130 -0.45 -5.81 -10.33
CA TRP A 130 0.90 -6.34 -10.61
C TRP A 130 1.06 -6.91 -12.03
N SER A 131 0.00 -7.49 -12.59
CA SER A 131 0.03 -7.98 -13.97
C SER A 131 0.34 -6.88 -15.00
N MET A 132 -0.07 -5.63 -14.76
CA MET A 132 0.27 -4.49 -15.62
C MET A 132 1.75 -4.14 -15.53
N VAL A 133 2.31 -4.17 -14.31
CA VAL A 133 3.73 -3.91 -14.05
C VAL A 133 4.58 -4.99 -14.74
N LEU A 134 4.27 -6.27 -14.52
CA LEU A 134 4.97 -7.38 -15.17
C LEU A 134 4.95 -7.30 -16.70
N ASN A 135 3.80 -6.99 -17.28
CA ASN A 135 3.66 -6.85 -18.73
C ASN A 135 4.48 -5.67 -19.27
N ALA A 136 4.54 -4.56 -18.55
CA ALA A 136 5.35 -3.40 -18.92
C ALA A 136 6.86 -3.74 -18.90
N VAL A 137 7.33 -4.45 -17.86
CA VAL A 137 8.72 -4.89 -17.74
C VAL A 137 9.07 -5.91 -18.83
N ARG A 138 8.23 -6.93 -19.05
CA ARG A 138 8.46 -7.95 -20.10
C ARG A 138 8.56 -7.35 -21.49
N LYS A 139 7.72 -6.38 -21.84
CA LYS A 139 7.80 -5.66 -23.11
C LYS A 139 9.14 -4.93 -23.30
N LYS A 140 9.70 -4.38 -22.21
CA LYS A 140 10.95 -3.60 -22.26
C LYS A 140 12.19 -4.51 -22.30
N THR A 141 12.17 -5.66 -21.62
CA THR A 141 13.36 -6.49 -21.43
C THR A 141 13.54 -7.60 -22.46
N ARG A 142 12.52 -7.94 -23.27
CA ARG A 142 12.53 -9.07 -24.25
C ARG A 142 13.17 -10.38 -23.71
N ARG A 143 13.28 -10.53 -22.39
CA ARG A 143 14.00 -11.65 -21.77
C ARG A 143 13.21 -12.95 -21.87
N LYS A 144 13.86 -13.98 -22.41
CA LYS A 144 13.40 -15.38 -22.31
C LYS A 144 13.48 -15.83 -20.84
N ALA A 145 12.52 -16.66 -20.42
CA ALA A 145 12.59 -17.32 -19.13
C ALA A 145 13.86 -18.19 -19.05
N GLY A 146 14.71 -17.97 -18.07
CA GLY A 146 15.95 -18.69 -17.87
C GLY A 146 16.34 -18.70 -16.38
N LYS A 147 17.57 -19.09 -16.08
CA LYS A 147 18.11 -19.17 -14.71
C LYS A 147 17.83 -17.91 -13.86
N ALA A 148 17.87 -16.72 -14.49
CA ALA A 148 17.54 -15.47 -13.82
C ALA A 148 16.08 -15.37 -13.36
N ALA A 149 15.14 -15.98 -14.08
CA ALA A 149 13.73 -16.01 -13.67
C ALA A 149 13.52 -16.96 -12.48
N ALA A 150 14.23 -18.10 -12.44
CA ALA A 150 14.19 -19.01 -11.29
C ALA A 150 14.78 -18.34 -10.04
N ALA A 151 15.93 -17.67 -10.17
CA ALA A 151 16.52 -16.93 -9.04
C ALA A 151 15.58 -15.82 -8.51
N LEU A 152 14.93 -15.08 -9.41
CA LEU A 152 13.95 -14.05 -9.01
C LEU A 152 12.73 -14.67 -8.29
N TYR A 153 12.29 -15.84 -8.71
CA TYR A 153 11.20 -16.56 -8.04
C TYR A 153 11.61 -17.00 -6.62
N VAL A 154 12.81 -17.55 -6.46
CA VAL A 154 13.35 -17.93 -5.13
C VAL A 154 13.44 -16.69 -4.24
N LEU A 155 14.00 -15.58 -4.73
CA LEU A 155 14.06 -14.33 -3.97
C LEU A 155 12.66 -13.84 -3.55
N LEU A 156 11.66 -13.95 -4.43
CA LEU A 156 10.28 -13.59 -4.10
C LEU A 156 9.73 -14.48 -2.99
N VAL A 157 9.94 -15.79 -3.05
CA VAL A 157 9.48 -16.73 -2.00
C VAL A 157 10.14 -16.40 -0.66
N LEU A 158 11.45 -16.14 -0.66
CA LEU A 158 12.18 -15.74 0.54
C LEU A 158 11.65 -14.40 1.09
N ALA A 159 11.43 -13.41 0.22
CA ALA A 159 10.88 -12.11 0.63
C ALA A 159 9.46 -12.25 1.22
N VAL A 160 8.60 -13.08 0.63
CA VAL A 160 7.24 -13.35 1.13
C VAL A 160 7.29 -14.06 2.48
N GLY A 161 8.15 -15.06 2.64
CA GLY A 161 8.34 -15.78 3.91
C GLY A 161 8.87 -14.85 5.01
N PHE A 162 9.89 -14.05 4.69
CA PHE A 162 10.42 -13.05 5.62
C PHE A 162 9.38 -11.98 5.96
N GLY A 163 8.57 -11.54 4.98
CA GLY A 163 7.48 -10.59 5.20
C GLY A 163 6.40 -11.16 6.13
N ALA A 164 6.03 -12.43 5.98
CA ALA A 164 5.10 -13.11 6.87
C ALA A 164 5.64 -13.20 8.30
N TYR A 165 6.90 -13.61 8.45
CA TYR A 165 7.59 -13.62 9.74
C TYR A 165 7.57 -12.25 10.40
N GLN A 166 7.98 -11.20 9.68
CA GLN A 166 8.03 -9.83 10.21
C GLN A 166 6.65 -9.28 10.55
N PHE A 167 5.62 -9.59 9.78
CA PHE A 167 4.25 -9.16 10.06
C PHE A 167 3.74 -9.71 11.39
N VAL A 168 4.04 -10.98 11.68
CA VAL A 168 3.68 -11.64 12.94
C VAL A 168 4.60 -11.19 14.08
N HIS A 169 5.92 -11.21 13.88
CA HIS A 169 6.92 -10.91 14.90
C HIS A 169 6.79 -9.47 15.43
N ARG A 170 6.54 -8.50 14.55
CA ARG A 170 6.30 -7.10 14.94
C ARG A 170 4.91 -6.88 15.55
N GLY A 171 4.03 -7.88 15.51
CA GLY A 171 2.68 -7.78 16.02
C GLY A 171 1.79 -6.81 15.23
N LEU A 172 2.07 -6.59 13.92
CA LEU A 172 1.30 -5.65 13.10
C LEU A 172 -0.16 -6.06 12.97
N TRP A 173 -0.47 -7.34 13.01
CA TRP A 173 -1.84 -7.85 13.04
C TRP A 173 -2.61 -7.38 14.28
N MET A 174 -1.95 -7.18 15.43
CA MET A 174 -2.57 -6.64 16.64
C MET A 174 -2.95 -5.16 16.45
N GLU A 175 -2.13 -4.41 15.71
CA GLU A 175 -2.42 -3.00 15.40
C GLU A 175 -3.66 -2.83 14.51
N LEU A 176 -3.89 -3.76 13.57
CA LEU A 176 -5.08 -3.76 12.71
C LEU A 176 -6.38 -3.78 13.52
N PHE A 177 -6.40 -4.54 14.60
CA PHE A 177 -7.59 -4.76 15.44
C PHE A 177 -7.52 -4.05 16.80
N ARG A 178 -6.51 -3.18 16.99
CA ARG A 178 -6.30 -2.44 18.25
C ARG A 178 -6.19 -3.36 19.48
N LEU A 179 -5.62 -4.53 19.32
CA LEU A 179 -5.41 -5.50 20.41
C LEU A 179 -4.20 -5.13 21.29
N ARG A 180 -3.43 -4.10 20.91
CA ARG A 180 -2.30 -3.56 21.65
C ARG A 180 -2.48 -2.05 21.82
N GLU A 181 -2.31 -1.55 23.04
CA GLU A 181 -2.42 -0.12 23.33
C GLU A 181 -1.18 0.67 22.86
N LEU A 182 0.00 0.08 22.99
CA LEU A 182 1.27 0.69 22.59
C LEU A 182 1.82 0.01 21.35
N ALA A 183 2.30 0.81 20.38
CA ALA A 183 3.04 0.28 19.24
C ALA A 183 4.33 -0.37 19.70
N PHE A 184 4.71 -1.48 19.06
CA PHE A 184 6.07 -2.01 19.20
C PHE A 184 6.98 -1.13 18.33
N LEU A 185 7.78 -0.28 18.98
CA LEU A 185 8.75 0.59 18.33
C LEU A 185 10.13 0.15 18.79
N ASP A 186 10.91 -0.37 17.85
CA ASP A 186 12.33 -0.71 18.11
C ASP A 186 13.20 0.49 17.75
N TYR A 187 13.57 1.27 18.75
CA TYR A 187 14.43 2.45 18.58
C TYR A 187 15.89 2.10 18.25
N GLY A 188 16.30 0.83 18.40
CA GLY A 188 17.62 0.32 18.00
C GLY A 188 17.67 -0.18 16.56
N GLU A 189 16.54 -0.21 15.87
CA GLU A 189 16.46 -0.71 14.51
C GLU A 189 17.18 0.21 13.51
N THR A 190 17.98 -0.38 12.62
CA THR A 190 18.64 0.37 11.54
C THR A 190 17.68 0.62 10.37
N LEU A 191 17.81 1.76 9.69
CA LEU A 191 16.98 2.12 8.53
C LEU A 191 16.98 1.04 7.42
N PRO A 192 18.11 0.43 7.03
CA PRO A 192 18.10 -0.64 6.02
C PRO A 192 17.27 -1.86 6.44
N TYR A 193 17.37 -2.27 7.69
CA TYR A 193 16.61 -3.42 8.20
C TYR A 193 15.13 -3.11 8.29
N PHE A 194 14.75 -1.91 8.72
CA PHE A 194 13.38 -1.41 8.70
C PHE A 194 12.80 -1.45 7.28
N LEU A 195 13.49 -0.84 6.30
CA LEU A 195 13.02 -0.80 4.92
C LEU A 195 12.89 -2.21 4.33
N LEU A 196 13.86 -3.08 4.56
CA LEU A 196 13.81 -4.47 4.11
C LEU A 196 12.60 -5.19 4.69
N SER A 197 12.33 -5.03 5.98
CA SER A 197 11.21 -5.65 6.68
C SER A 197 9.87 -5.18 6.11
N TYR A 198 9.66 -3.87 5.99
CA TYR A 198 8.40 -3.33 5.50
C TYR A 198 8.19 -3.56 4.00
N MET A 199 9.24 -3.53 3.19
CA MET A 199 9.16 -3.95 1.77
C MET A 199 8.80 -5.43 1.64
N ALA A 200 9.33 -6.31 2.48
CA ALA A 200 8.99 -7.72 2.48
C ALA A 200 7.52 -7.96 2.90
N ILE A 201 7.00 -7.19 3.87
CA ILE A 201 5.59 -7.25 4.25
C ILE A 201 4.69 -6.76 3.11
N ILE A 202 5.05 -5.68 2.40
CA ILE A 202 4.31 -5.27 1.19
C ILE A 202 4.36 -6.38 0.13
N ALA A 203 5.51 -7.02 -0.09
CA ALA A 203 5.65 -8.11 -1.05
C ALA A 203 4.74 -9.31 -0.69
N LEU A 204 4.55 -9.62 0.59
CA LEU A 204 3.61 -10.63 1.06
C LEU A 204 2.18 -10.34 0.57
N TRP A 205 1.65 -9.16 0.87
CA TRP A 205 0.28 -8.78 0.51
C TRP A 205 0.11 -8.62 -1.00
N THR A 206 1.14 -8.10 -1.68
CA THR A 206 1.20 -7.98 -3.16
C THR A 206 1.14 -9.36 -3.82
N ALA A 207 1.94 -10.32 -3.36
CA ALA A 207 1.93 -11.68 -3.88
C ALA A 207 0.57 -12.37 -3.63
N GLY A 208 0.04 -12.27 -2.41
CA GLY A 208 -1.24 -12.86 -2.04
C GLY A 208 -2.38 -12.40 -2.96
N SER A 209 -2.55 -11.08 -3.13
CA SER A 209 -3.61 -10.52 -3.97
C SER A 209 -3.39 -10.78 -5.47
N TYR A 210 -2.14 -10.77 -5.95
CA TYR A 210 -1.81 -11.13 -7.33
C TYR A 210 -2.24 -12.56 -7.66
N TYR A 211 -1.86 -13.54 -6.82
CA TYR A 211 -2.23 -14.94 -7.05
C TYR A 211 -3.72 -15.17 -6.89
N LEU A 212 -4.38 -14.54 -5.92
CA LEU A 212 -5.84 -14.58 -5.77
C LEU A 212 -6.55 -14.06 -7.04
N SER A 213 -6.12 -12.91 -7.55
CA SER A 213 -6.64 -12.35 -8.81
C SER A 213 -6.47 -13.29 -10.00
N LYS A 214 -5.31 -13.98 -10.08
CA LYS A 214 -5.04 -14.98 -11.13
C LYS A 214 -5.94 -16.19 -11.03
N LEU A 215 -6.22 -16.69 -9.84
CA LEU A 215 -7.15 -17.80 -9.60
C LEU A 215 -8.57 -17.45 -10.03
N LEU A 216 -9.06 -16.26 -9.69
CA LEU A 216 -10.40 -15.79 -10.10
C LEU A 216 -10.53 -15.66 -11.62
N LYS A 217 -9.46 -15.26 -12.32
CA LYS A 217 -9.42 -15.21 -13.80
C LYS A 217 -9.52 -16.61 -14.43
N ASN A 218 -8.80 -17.57 -13.88
CA ASN A 218 -8.74 -18.94 -14.43
C ASN A 218 -10.08 -19.67 -14.25
N ARG A 219 -10.73 -19.54 -13.09
CA ARG A 219 -12.08 -20.11 -12.87
C ARG A 219 -13.08 -19.63 -13.91
N LYS A 220 -13.05 -18.34 -14.28
CA LYS A 220 -13.97 -17.79 -15.31
C LYS A 220 -13.71 -18.37 -16.70
N LYS A 221 -12.50 -18.78 -17.03
CA LYS A 221 -12.17 -19.42 -18.31
C LYS A 221 -12.70 -20.86 -18.35
N SER A 222 -12.52 -21.63 -17.30
CA SER A 222 -12.98 -23.00 -17.17
C SER A 222 -14.52 -23.12 -17.31
N VAL A 223 -15.28 -22.24 -16.64
CA VAL A 223 -16.75 -22.22 -16.70
C VAL A 223 -17.27 -21.81 -18.10
N LYS A 224 -16.47 -21.13 -18.93
CA LYS A 224 -16.88 -20.76 -20.31
C LYS A 224 -16.51 -21.82 -21.35
N SER A 225 -15.66 -22.76 -21.01
CA SER A 225 -15.22 -23.86 -21.89
C SER A 225 -15.93 -25.19 -21.59
N ALA A 226 -16.72 -25.27 -20.55
CA ALA A 226 -17.68 -26.33 -20.24
C ALA A 226 -19.08 -25.95 -20.68
#